data_d1c5d559ce2afbdc08aa540cb52ca6ff
#
_entry.id   d1c5d559ce2afbdc08aa540cb52ca6ff
#
_cell.length_a   1.000
_cell.length_b   1.000
_cell.length_c   1.000
_cell.angle_alpha   90.00
_cell.angle_beta   90.00
_cell.angle_gamma   90.00
#
_symmetry.space_group_name_H-M   'P 1'
#
loop_
_entity.id
_entity.type
_entity.pdbx_description
1 polymer ?
#
loop_
_entity_poly.entity_id
_entity_poly.type
_entity_poly.pdbx_seq_one_letter_code
_entity_poly.pdbx_strand_id
1 'polypeptide(L)'
;FYPYQKYINWSFAETPEECRDLMKNALKLSPISQVLIEKSIKGYKEIEYEVIRDRNDTAIAICNMENLDPVGIHTGDSIVVCPSQTLTNREYHMLRDSALKLIRALKIQGGCNVQFALDPNSFQYYLIEVNPRVSRSSALASKASGYPIARVSAKICVGMTLDEIPLANTCAAFEP
;
A
#
# COMPACT_ATOMS: atom_id res chain seq x y z
N PHE A 1 -14.09 17.06 -1.90
CA PHE A 1 -13.48 18.38 -2.16
C PHE A 1 -13.16 19.01 -0.81
N TYR A 2 -11.92 18.89 -0.34
CA TYR A 2 -11.48 19.60 0.84
C TYR A 2 -10.86 20.96 0.39
N PRO A 3 -11.39 22.10 0.77
CA PRO A 3 -10.86 23.41 0.37
C PRO A 3 -9.51 23.77 1.02
N TYR A 4 -8.92 22.87 1.78
CA TYR A 4 -7.69 23.08 2.55
C TYR A 4 -6.41 22.69 1.81
N GLN A 5 -6.48 22.14 0.61
CA GLN A 5 -5.28 21.71 -0.17
C GLN A 5 -4.41 22.88 -0.66
N LYS A 6 -4.84 24.13 -0.48
CA LYS A 6 -4.16 25.32 -0.99
C LYS A 6 -2.96 25.76 -0.15
N TYR A 7 -2.69 25.12 1.00
CA TYR A 7 -1.67 25.57 1.94
C TYR A 7 -0.67 24.50 2.40
N ILE A 8 -0.67 23.31 1.77
CA ILE A 8 0.31 22.27 2.10
C ILE A 8 1.57 22.52 1.26
N ASN A 9 2.49 23.29 1.80
CA ASN A 9 3.84 23.39 1.26
C ASN A 9 4.67 22.24 1.82
N TRP A 10 4.96 21.26 1.00
CA TRP A 10 5.94 20.22 1.29
C TRP A 10 7.33 20.81 1.07
N SER A 11 8.22 20.62 2.02
CA SER A 11 9.60 21.04 1.94
C SER A 11 10.50 19.96 2.52
N PHE A 12 11.68 19.80 1.94
CA PHE A 12 12.71 18.92 2.46
C PHE A 12 13.78 19.76 3.13
N ALA A 13 14.31 19.27 4.25
CA ALA A 13 15.44 19.85 4.93
C ALA A 13 16.58 18.85 4.92
N GLU A 14 17.74 19.25 4.45
CA GLU A 14 18.95 18.44 4.44
C GLU A 14 19.80 18.69 5.70
N THR A 15 19.58 19.83 6.37
CA THR A 15 20.31 20.21 7.59
C THR A 15 19.35 20.59 8.72
N PRO A 16 19.79 20.51 10.00
CA PRO A 16 18.99 20.96 11.13
C PRO A 16 18.64 22.46 11.07
N GLU A 17 19.51 23.28 10.49
CA GLU A 17 19.32 24.72 10.32
C GLU A 17 18.19 25.00 9.32
N GLU A 18 18.23 24.37 8.15
CA GLU A 18 17.14 24.45 7.16
C GLU A 18 15.81 23.98 7.75
N CYS A 19 15.83 22.88 8.51
CA CYS A 19 14.64 22.36 9.17
C CYS A 19 14.02 23.41 10.11
N ARG A 20 14.84 24.09 10.94
CA ARG A 20 14.38 25.13 11.85
C ARG A 20 13.75 26.31 11.10
N ASP A 21 14.34 26.74 10.00
CA ASP A 21 13.84 27.88 9.25
C ASP A 21 12.56 27.56 8.48
N LEU A 22 12.47 26.36 7.88
CA LEU A 22 11.24 25.86 7.28
C LEU A 22 10.11 25.74 8.31
N MET A 23 10.41 25.21 9.49
CA MET A 23 9.44 25.11 10.59
C MET A 23 8.93 26.47 11.05
N LYS A 24 9.82 27.47 11.24
CA LYS A 24 9.42 28.85 11.63
C LYS A 24 8.42 29.43 10.62
N ASN A 25 8.68 29.24 9.33
CA ASN A 25 7.82 29.74 8.27
C ASN A 25 6.50 28.97 8.21
N ALA A 26 6.53 27.65 8.29
CA ALA A 26 5.35 26.82 8.27
C ALA A 26 4.42 27.07 9.47
N LEU A 27 4.98 27.26 10.68
CA LEU A 27 4.21 27.59 11.88
C LEU A 27 3.47 28.93 11.76
N LYS A 28 4.07 29.93 11.07
CA LYS A 28 3.41 31.22 10.81
C LYS A 28 2.23 31.10 9.84
N LEU A 29 2.32 30.15 8.89
CA LEU A 29 1.30 29.92 7.87
C LEU A 29 0.22 28.95 8.34
N SER A 30 0.49 28.14 9.34
CA SER A 30 -0.45 27.16 9.86
C SER A 30 -1.57 27.83 10.66
N PRO A 31 -2.85 27.61 10.30
CA PRO A 31 -3.97 28.20 11.05
C PRO A 31 -4.07 27.72 12.49
N ILE A 32 -3.49 26.55 12.78
CA ILE A 32 -3.50 25.92 14.12
C ILE A 32 -2.13 25.97 14.80
N SER A 33 -1.16 26.67 14.21
CA SER A 33 0.22 26.78 14.70
C SER A 33 0.88 25.41 14.95
N GLN A 34 0.62 24.44 14.07
CA GLN A 34 1.21 23.10 14.10
C GLN A 34 1.80 22.76 12.74
N VAL A 35 2.88 21.94 12.75
CA VAL A 35 3.51 21.39 11.55
C VAL A 35 3.81 19.91 11.77
N LEU A 36 3.72 19.13 10.72
CA LEU A 36 4.11 17.73 10.71
C LEU A 36 5.56 17.64 10.22
N ILE A 37 6.38 16.88 10.95
CA ILE A 37 7.76 16.59 10.57
C ILE A 37 7.88 15.08 10.45
N GLU A 38 8.33 14.61 9.30
CA GLU A 38 8.48 13.19 9.01
C GLU A 38 9.89 12.91 8.49
N LYS A 39 10.34 11.67 8.71
CA LYS A 39 11.56 11.20 8.09
C LYS A 39 11.35 11.09 6.58
N SER A 40 12.27 11.67 5.79
CA SER A 40 12.24 11.51 4.34
C SER A 40 12.52 10.06 3.94
N ILE A 41 11.67 9.55 3.06
CA ILE A 41 11.81 8.24 2.40
C ILE A 41 12.08 8.40 0.90
N LYS A 42 12.58 9.57 0.50
CA LYS A 42 12.95 9.84 -0.89
C LYS A 42 13.95 8.79 -1.37
N GLY A 43 13.69 8.21 -2.54
CA GLY A 43 14.54 7.17 -3.14
C GLY A 43 14.23 5.75 -2.67
N TYR A 44 13.26 5.56 -1.78
CA TYR A 44 12.75 4.23 -1.44
C TYR A 44 11.88 3.70 -2.59
N LYS A 45 11.77 2.36 -2.68
CA LYS A 45 10.83 1.70 -3.59
C LYS A 45 9.45 1.69 -2.96
N GLU A 46 8.43 2.00 -3.73
CA GLU A 46 7.04 1.85 -3.29
C GLU A 46 6.49 0.50 -3.75
N ILE A 47 6.14 -0.34 -2.78
CA ILE A 47 5.66 -1.70 -3.00
C ILE A 47 4.28 -1.85 -2.36
N GLU A 48 3.36 -2.38 -3.12
CA GLU A 48 1.99 -2.64 -2.66
C GLU A 48 1.70 -4.14 -2.63
N TYR A 49 0.86 -4.54 -1.67
CA TYR A 49 0.29 -5.88 -1.60
C TYR A 49 -1.23 -5.81 -1.57
N GLU A 50 -1.86 -6.56 -2.46
CA GLU A 50 -3.28 -6.86 -2.36
C GLU A 50 -3.45 -8.13 -1.54
N VAL A 51 -4.09 -8.00 -0.39
CA VAL A 51 -4.35 -9.11 0.53
C VAL A 51 -5.84 -9.20 0.81
N ILE A 52 -6.30 -10.40 1.13
CA ILE A 52 -7.70 -10.65 1.46
C ILE A 52 -7.78 -11.60 2.65
N ARG A 53 -8.76 -11.39 3.51
CA ARG A 53 -8.99 -12.21 4.70
C ARG A 53 -10.48 -12.40 4.94
N ASP A 54 -10.87 -13.59 5.38
CA ASP A 54 -12.23 -13.91 5.79
C ASP A 54 -12.40 -13.94 7.32
N ARG A 55 -13.62 -14.24 7.79
CA ARG A 55 -13.96 -14.34 9.21
C ARG A 55 -13.27 -15.49 9.95
N ASN A 56 -12.86 -16.54 9.25
CA ASN A 56 -12.17 -17.71 9.81
C ASN A 56 -10.66 -17.51 9.94
N ASP A 57 -10.17 -16.28 9.69
CA ASP A 57 -8.75 -15.90 9.67
C ASP A 57 -7.95 -16.52 8.52
N THR A 58 -8.62 -17.12 7.52
CA THR A 58 -7.96 -17.47 6.27
C THR A 58 -7.57 -16.20 5.54
N ALA A 59 -6.27 -16.02 5.33
CA ALA A 59 -5.72 -14.82 4.68
C ALA A 59 -4.73 -15.20 3.58
N ILE A 60 -4.85 -14.54 2.43
CA ILE A 60 -3.98 -14.75 1.28
C ILE A 60 -3.46 -13.40 0.76
N ALA A 61 -2.22 -13.41 0.29
CA ALA A 61 -1.68 -12.33 -0.54
C ALA A 61 -1.94 -12.70 -2.00
N ILE A 62 -2.75 -11.90 -2.68
CA ILE A 62 -3.20 -12.16 -4.05
C ILE A 62 -2.09 -11.85 -5.02
N CYS A 63 -1.49 -10.68 -4.89
CA CYS A 63 -0.34 -10.25 -5.67
C CYS A 63 0.39 -9.11 -4.95
N ASN A 64 1.57 -8.81 -5.46
CA ASN A 64 2.26 -7.57 -5.16
C ASN A 64 2.41 -6.71 -6.42
N MET A 65 2.62 -5.42 -6.21
CA MET A 65 2.82 -4.43 -7.25
C MET A 65 3.98 -3.52 -6.87
N GLU A 66 4.61 -2.94 -7.87
CA GLU A 66 5.70 -1.99 -7.70
C GLU A 66 5.38 -0.72 -8.48
N ASN A 67 5.48 0.43 -7.83
CA ASN A 67 5.43 1.73 -8.46
C ASN A 67 6.82 2.08 -9.01
N LEU A 68 6.91 2.38 -10.31
CA LEU A 68 8.16 2.76 -10.96
C LEU A 68 8.50 4.23 -10.73
N ASP A 69 7.50 5.04 -10.41
CA ASP A 69 7.68 6.45 -10.08
C ASP A 69 8.19 6.62 -8.64
N PRO A 70 8.83 7.76 -8.32
CA PRO A 70 9.33 8.02 -6.98
C PRO A 70 8.25 7.96 -5.91
N VAL A 71 8.60 7.47 -4.72
CA VAL A 71 7.70 7.46 -3.55
C VAL A 71 7.11 8.85 -3.31
N GLY A 72 5.78 8.89 -3.12
CA GLY A 72 5.01 10.12 -2.92
C GLY A 72 4.19 10.54 -4.14
N ILE A 73 4.38 9.91 -5.30
CA ILE A 73 3.46 10.04 -6.42
C ILE A 73 2.30 9.06 -6.17
N HIS A 74 1.06 9.57 -6.20
CA HIS A 74 -0.10 8.74 -5.92
C HIS A 74 -0.19 7.58 -6.91
N THR A 75 -0.41 6.35 -6.43
CA THR A 75 -0.50 5.12 -7.23
C THR A 75 -1.43 5.25 -8.46
N GLY A 76 -2.51 6.02 -8.34
CA GLY A 76 -3.43 6.27 -9.46
C GLY A 76 -2.84 7.11 -10.60
N ASP A 77 -1.72 7.76 -10.37
CA ASP A 77 -1.06 8.69 -11.29
C ASP A 77 0.36 8.21 -11.68
N SER A 78 0.77 7.03 -11.19
CA SER A 78 2.07 6.43 -11.43
C SER A 78 2.00 5.19 -12.32
N ILE A 79 3.14 4.80 -12.88
CA ILE A 79 3.29 3.54 -13.61
C ILE A 79 3.45 2.41 -12.59
N VAL A 80 2.50 1.48 -12.59
CA VAL A 80 2.47 0.34 -11.68
C VAL A 80 2.67 -0.96 -12.46
N VAL A 81 3.56 -1.81 -12.00
CA VAL A 81 3.78 -3.15 -12.57
C VAL A 81 3.36 -4.23 -11.58
N CYS A 82 2.75 -5.28 -12.11
CA CYS A 82 2.31 -6.46 -11.34
C CYS A 82 2.74 -7.73 -12.09
N PRO A 83 3.49 -8.64 -11.45
CA PRO A 83 4.12 -8.52 -10.13
C PRO A 83 5.28 -7.54 -10.09
N SER A 84 5.80 -7.22 -8.88
CA SER A 84 7.01 -6.40 -8.72
C SER A 84 8.20 -7.05 -9.45
N GLN A 85 9.06 -6.22 -10.04
CA GLN A 85 10.15 -6.69 -10.91
C GLN A 85 11.53 -6.58 -10.24
N THR A 86 11.67 -5.75 -9.21
CA THR A 86 12.97 -5.43 -8.62
C THR A 86 13.18 -5.99 -7.22
N LEU A 87 12.22 -6.75 -6.69
CA LEU A 87 12.35 -7.38 -5.39
C LEU A 87 13.13 -8.70 -5.46
N THR A 88 14.02 -8.90 -4.51
CA THR A 88 14.56 -10.22 -4.22
C THR A 88 13.48 -11.10 -3.58
N ASN A 89 13.64 -12.41 -3.66
CA ASN A 89 12.74 -13.37 -3.01
C ASN A 89 12.59 -13.11 -1.50
N ARG A 90 13.67 -12.71 -0.84
CA ARG A 90 13.65 -12.38 0.60
C ARG A 90 12.82 -11.15 0.90
N GLU A 91 12.98 -10.07 0.12
CA GLU A 91 12.19 -8.84 0.26
C GLU A 91 10.71 -9.11 -0.01
N TYR A 92 10.42 -9.86 -1.07
CA TYR A 92 9.07 -10.27 -1.40
C TYR A 92 8.38 -10.97 -0.21
N HIS A 93 8.99 -12.01 0.35
CA HIS A 93 8.40 -12.75 1.46
C HIS A 93 8.29 -11.92 2.73
N MET A 94 9.30 -11.10 3.04
CA MET A 94 9.28 -10.20 4.20
C MET A 94 8.09 -9.24 4.16
N LEU A 95 7.87 -8.56 3.04
CA LEU A 95 6.77 -7.61 2.89
C LEU A 95 5.40 -8.32 2.83
N ARG A 96 5.32 -9.47 2.14
CA ARG A 96 4.11 -10.32 2.11
C ARG A 96 3.69 -10.72 3.52
N ASP A 97 4.62 -11.23 4.31
CA ASP A 97 4.33 -11.69 5.67
C ASP A 97 3.92 -10.51 6.57
N SER A 98 4.51 -9.34 6.36
CA SER A 98 4.10 -8.11 7.04
C SER A 98 2.68 -7.69 6.67
N ALA A 99 2.31 -7.74 5.38
CA ALA A 99 0.96 -7.43 4.93
C ALA A 99 -0.08 -8.40 5.53
N LEU A 100 0.23 -9.70 5.56
CA LEU A 100 -0.64 -10.71 6.18
C LEU A 100 -0.77 -10.54 7.71
N LYS A 101 0.30 -10.15 8.39
CA LYS A 101 0.25 -9.81 9.82
C LYS A 101 -0.63 -8.59 10.08
N LEU A 102 -0.52 -7.56 9.24
CA LEU A 102 -1.29 -6.33 9.38
C LEU A 102 -2.79 -6.57 9.20
N ILE A 103 -3.21 -7.30 8.15
CA ILE A 103 -4.64 -7.56 7.91
C ILE A 103 -5.27 -8.37 9.06
N ARG A 104 -4.50 -9.30 9.66
CA ARG A 104 -4.93 -10.05 10.85
C ARG A 104 -5.00 -9.18 12.09
N ALA A 105 -3.95 -8.41 12.38
CA ALA A 105 -3.90 -7.53 13.56
C ALA A 105 -5.02 -6.50 13.57
N LEU A 106 -5.35 -5.95 12.39
CA LEU A 106 -6.43 -4.99 12.20
C LEU A 106 -7.81 -5.66 12.09
N LYS A 107 -7.88 -7.00 12.07
CA LYS A 107 -9.11 -7.80 11.94
C LYS A 107 -9.96 -7.42 10.71
N ILE A 108 -9.31 -6.98 9.63
CA ILE A 108 -9.98 -6.62 8.39
C ILE A 108 -10.57 -7.89 7.76
N GLN A 109 -11.81 -7.80 7.28
CA GLN A 109 -12.48 -8.82 6.48
C GLN A 109 -12.75 -8.27 5.09
N GLY A 110 -12.43 -9.07 4.06
CA GLY A 110 -12.44 -8.63 2.67
C GLY A 110 -11.07 -8.20 2.18
N GLY A 111 -11.04 -7.47 1.06
CA GLY A 111 -9.81 -6.99 0.42
C GLY A 111 -9.18 -5.81 1.14
N CYS A 112 -7.87 -5.77 1.11
CA CYS A 112 -7.08 -4.71 1.68
C CYS A 112 -5.83 -4.48 0.84
N ASN A 113 -5.54 -3.22 0.53
CA ASN A 113 -4.30 -2.79 -0.07
C ASN A 113 -3.34 -2.30 1.03
N VAL A 114 -2.11 -2.79 1.02
CA VAL A 114 -1.05 -2.41 1.97
C VAL A 114 0.13 -1.85 1.21
N GLN A 115 0.56 -0.64 1.55
CA GLN A 115 1.63 0.08 0.87
C GLN A 115 2.86 0.20 1.76
N PHE A 116 4.00 -0.14 1.20
CA PHE A 116 5.30 -0.10 1.87
C PHE A 116 6.29 0.77 1.10
N ALA A 117 7.17 1.45 1.84
CA ALA A 117 8.41 2.01 1.31
C ALA A 117 9.56 1.09 1.73
N LEU A 118 10.27 0.55 0.76
CA LEU A 118 11.43 -0.33 0.98
C LEU A 118 12.72 0.40 0.60
N ASP A 119 13.69 0.42 1.52
CA ASP A 119 15.03 0.93 1.24
C ASP A 119 15.70 0.05 0.16
N PRO A 120 16.14 0.61 -0.98
CA PRO A 120 16.77 -0.16 -2.04
C PRO A 120 18.12 -0.79 -1.66
N ASN A 121 18.73 -0.37 -0.55
CA ASN A 121 20.07 -0.78 -0.13
C ASN A 121 20.07 -1.64 1.14
N SER A 122 18.91 -1.84 1.76
CA SER A 122 18.78 -2.65 2.97
C SER A 122 17.41 -3.33 3.05
N PHE A 123 17.19 -4.10 4.12
CA PHE A 123 15.86 -4.69 4.40
C PHE A 123 14.98 -3.77 5.25
N GLN A 124 15.37 -2.50 5.42
CA GLN A 124 14.55 -1.55 6.15
C GLN A 124 13.35 -1.14 5.30
N TYR A 125 12.18 -1.20 5.89
CA TYR A 125 10.94 -0.75 5.25
C TYR A 125 10.04 -0.01 6.23
N TYR A 126 9.15 0.79 5.68
CA TYR A 126 8.11 1.50 6.41
C TYR A 126 6.75 1.14 5.85
N LEU A 127 5.78 0.98 6.74
CA LEU A 127 4.38 0.95 6.36
C LEU A 127 3.95 2.39 6.05
N ILE A 128 3.48 2.62 4.83
CA ILE A 128 2.98 3.94 4.41
C ILE A 128 1.49 4.04 4.70
N GLU A 129 0.72 3.08 4.20
CA GLU A 129 -0.73 3.14 4.27
C GLU A 129 -1.34 1.74 4.26
N VAL A 130 -2.48 1.60 4.95
CA VAL A 130 -3.35 0.41 4.90
C VAL A 130 -4.73 0.87 4.48
N ASN A 131 -5.19 0.40 3.33
CA ASN A 131 -6.49 0.71 2.76
C ASN A 131 -7.42 -0.50 2.91
N PRO A 132 -8.29 -0.57 3.95
CA PRO A 132 -9.17 -1.70 4.21
C PRO A 132 -10.39 -1.69 3.27
N ARG A 133 -10.13 -1.65 2.00
CA ARG A 133 -11.11 -1.56 0.92
C ARG A 133 -10.52 -2.00 -0.40
N VAL A 134 -11.37 -2.31 -1.36
CA VAL A 134 -10.97 -2.43 -2.77
C VAL A 134 -10.62 -1.04 -3.30
N SER A 135 -9.51 -0.93 -4.01
CA SER A 135 -8.94 0.31 -4.54
C SER A 135 -8.88 0.31 -6.08
N ARG A 136 -8.40 1.41 -6.65
CA ARG A 136 -8.13 1.47 -8.11
C ARG A 136 -7.06 0.46 -8.52
N SER A 137 -6.02 0.29 -7.70
CA SER A 137 -4.96 -0.70 -7.92
C SER A 137 -5.49 -2.14 -7.84
N SER A 138 -6.53 -2.42 -7.06
CA SER A 138 -7.16 -3.74 -7.01
C SER A 138 -7.77 -4.16 -8.36
N ALA A 139 -8.19 -3.22 -9.20
CA ALA A 139 -8.68 -3.52 -10.54
C ALA A 139 -7.53 -3.96 -11.47
N LEU A 140 -6.37 -3.30 -11.40
CA LEU A 140 -5.16 -3.71 -12.09
C LEU A 140 -4.69 -5.08 -11.59
N ALA A 141 -4.60 -5.23 -10.28
CA ALA A 141 -4.22 -6.48 -9.62
C ALA A 141 -5.12 -7.65 -10.02
N SER A 142 -6.45 -7.42 -10.10
CA SER A 142 -7.41 -8.45 -10.54
C SER A 142 -7.16 -8.87 -11.99
N LYS A 143 -6.84 -7.92 -12.87
CA LYS A 143 -6.51 -8.23 -14.27
C LYS A 143 -5.19 -8.97 -14.40
N ALA A 144 -4.17 -8.55 -13.68
CA ALA A 144 -2.84 -9.13 -13.76
C ALA A 144 -2.75 -10.53 -13.15
N SER A 145 -3.44 -10.74 -12.02
CA SER A 145 -3.44 -12.03 -11.30
C SER A 145 -4.53 -13.00 -11.75
N GLY A 146 -5.54 -12.54 -12.48
CA GLY A 146 -6.74 -13.32 -12.77
C GLY A 146 -7.68 -13.53 -11.56
N TYR A 147 -7.33 -12.98 -10.38
CA TYR A 147 -8.12 -13.13 -9.15
C TYR A 147 -9.16 -12.02 -9.02
N PRO A 148 -10.47 -12.32 -8.96
CA PRO A 148 -11.52 -11.31 -8.96
C PRO A 148 -11.72 -10.67 -7.57
N ILE A 149 -10.79 -9.80 -7.16
CA ILE A 149 -10.70 -9.23 -5.80
C ILE A 149 -12.02 -8.62 -5.34
N ALA A 150 -12.64 -7.76 -6.16
CA ALA A 150 -13.88 -7.10 -5.78
C ALA A 150 -15.05 -8.07 -5.57
N ARG A 151 -15.17 -9.10 -6.46
CA ARG A 151 -16.20 -10.14 -6.34
C ARG A 151 -16.02 -10.95 -5.07
N VAL A 152 -14.78 -11.36 -4.76
CA VAL A 152 -14.48 -12.16 -3.56
C VAL A 152 -14.70 -11.32 -2.31
N SER A 153 -14.23 -10.06 -2.29
CA SER A 153 -14.46 -9.15 -1.17
C SER A 153 -15.96 -8.95 -0.88
N ALA A 154 -16.77 -8.76 -1.92
CA ALA A 154 -18.22 -8.61 -1.75
C ALA A 154 -18.85 -9.86 -1.12
N LYS A 155 -18.42 -11.06 -1.53
CA LYS A 155 -18.92 -12.31 -0.95
C LYS A 155 -18.48 -12.48 0.51
N ILE A 156 -17.27 -12.10 0.86
CA ILE A 156 -16.81 -12.09 2.26
C ILE A 156 -17.65 -11.12 3.11
N CYS A 157 -17.98 -9.94 2.59
CA CYS A 157 -18.79 -8.95 3.28
C CYS A 157 -20.21 -9.46 3.60
N VAL A 158 -20.75 -10.40 2.82
CA VAL A 158 -22.03 -11.05 3.12
C VAL A 158 -21.87 -12.36 3.92
N GLY A 159 -20.67 -12.62 4.45
CA GLY A 159 -20.41 -13.68 5.42
C GLY A 159 -19.88 -14.99 4.84
N MET A 160 -19.56 -15.06 3.56
CA MET A 160 -18.89 -16.25 2.98
C MET A 160 -17.43 -16.30 3.42
N THR A 161 -16.89 -17.51 3.51
CA THR A 161 -15.45 -17.75 3.73
C THR A 161 -14.74 -18.03 2.41
N LEU A 162 -13.41 -17.92 2.39
CA LEU A 162 -12.63 -18.08 1.16
C LEU A 162 -12.78 -19.48 0.55
N ASP A 163 -12.89 -20.50 1.36
CA ASP A 163 -13.12 -21.91 0.94
C ASP A 163 -14.53 -22.14 0.37
N GLU A 164 -15.52 -21.33 0.76
CA GLU A 164 -16.89 -21.41 0.23
C GLU A 164 -17.06 -20.68 -1.13
N ILE A 165 -16.06 -19.88 -1.55
CA ILE A 165 -16.15 -19.07 -2.77
C ILE A 165 -15.53 -19.81 -3.96
N PRO A 166 -16.33 -20.35 -4.88
CA PRO A 166 -15.79 -21.01 -6.07
C PRO A 166 -15.19 -19.97 -7.03
N LEU A 167 -13.96 -20.25 -7.48
CA LEU A 167 -13.20 -19.43 -8.43
C LEU A 167 -12.90 -20.23 -9.67
N ALA A 168 -13.78 -20.17 -10.66
CA ALA A 168 -13.71 -21.01 -11.86
C ALA A 168 -12.52 -20.77 -12.80
N ASN A 169 -11.81 -19.63 -12.67
CA ASN A 169 -10.81 -19.21 -13.66
C ASN A 169 -9.44 -18.82 -13.08
N THR A 170 -9.19 -19.10 -11.82
CA THR A 170 -7.91 -18.71 -11.20
C THR A 170 -6.81 -19.76 -11.37
N CYS A 171 -7.18 -21.00 -11.67
CA CYS A 171 -6.20 -22.07 -11.79
C CYS A 171 -5.32 -21.95 -13.05
N ALA A 172 -5.86 -21.40 -14.14
CA ALA A 172 -5.10 -21.28 -15.39
C ALA A 172 -3.95 -20.27 -15.34
N ALA A 173 -3.99 -19.33 -14.41
CA ALA A 173 -2.94 -18.33 -14.23
C ALA A 173 -1.77 -18.80 -13.34
N PHE A 174 -1.94 -19.95 -12.69
CA PHE A 174 -0.99 -20.49 -11.69
C PHE A 174 -0.65 -21.96 -11.89
N GLU A 175 -0.90 -22.49 -13.06
CA GLU A 175 -0.34 -23.82 -13.38
C GLU A 175 1.19 -23.71 -13.48
N PRO A 176 1.91 -24.59 -12.79
CA PRO A 176 3.38 -24.57 -12.77
C PRO A 176 4.00 -24.92 -14.12
#